data_ee660680c1267bec51ed17ec0261dd6b
#
_entry.id   ee660680c1267bec51ed17ec0261dd6b
#
_cell.length_a   1.000
_cell.length_b   1.000
_cell.length_c   1.000
_cell.angle_alpha   90.00
_cell.angle_beta   90.00
_cell.angle_gamma   90.00
#
_symmetry.space_group_name_H-M   'P 1'
#
loop_
_entity.id
_entity.type
_entity.pdbx_description
1 polymer ?
#
loop_
_entity_poly.entity_id
_entity_poly.type
_entity_poly.pdbx_seq_one_letter_code
_entity_poly.pdbx_strand_id
1 'polypeptide(L)'
;PGVEWKSLHEEVQHIRQIKDEDELSRIAEACRITGEAFERLLPEIKEGVTEKKLALKLEFDMLTHGATGLAFSTIVAAGANGSLPHAVPGDYKVRLGDMITFDFGAKYKGYCADMTRTVALGQPSDEMRKVYQTVLTAQQTARDAVMAGKCCKDIDAIARDYIYSHGYEGRFGHGLGHSVGIDIHEEPRLSMTCSAILEENQIMTVEPGIYLPGKFGVRIEDVMILRPDGAEIITRAPKELLVL
;
A
#
# COMPACT_ATOMS: atom_id res chain seq x y z
N PRO A 1 20.48 -19.28 -42.20
CA PRO A 1 20.89 -19.03 -40.83
C PRO A 1 19.66 -18.56 -40.05
N GLY A 2 19.21 -19.42 -39.09
CA GLY A 2 18.05 -19.10 -38.28
C GLY A 2 18.40 -17.96 -37.31
N VAL A 3 17.49 -17.01 -37.14
CA VAL A 3 17.57 -15.99 -36.08
C VAL A 3 17.11 -16.67 -34.79
N GLU A 4 17.97 -16.62 -33.76
CA GLU A 4 17.60 -17.06 -32.40
C GLU A 4 17.05 -15.85 -31.66
N TRP A 5 15.81 -15.94 -31.20
CA TRP A 5 15.17 -14.92 -30.38
C TRP A 5 15.44 -15.22 -28.91
N LYS A 6 15.99 -14.22 -28.18
CA LYS A 6 16.14 -14.27 -26.72
C LYS A 6 15.24 -13.23 -26.09
N SER A 7 14.54 -13.62 -25.03
CA SER A 7 13.83 -12.66 -24.19
C SER A 7 14.85 -11.84 -23.40
N LEU A 8 14.69 -10.55 -23.34
CA LEU A 8 15.46 -9.63 -22.47
C LEU A 8 14.60 -9.17 -21.27
N HIS A 9 13.50 -9.87 -21.01
CA HIS A 9 12.56 -9.45 -19.96
C HIS A 9 13.24 -9.40 -18.58
N GLU A 10 13.98 -10.43 -18.23
CA GLU A 10 14.64 -10.54 -16.92
C GLU A 10 15.73 -9.47 -16.76
N GLU A 11 16.53 -9.25 -17.80
CA GLU A 11 17.59 -8.24 -17.80
C GLU A 11 17.01 -6.82 -17.65
N VAL A 12 15.92 -6.51 -18.37
CA VAL A 12 15.25 -5.21 -18.26
C VAL A 12 14.64 -5.04 -16.89
N GLN A 13 13.99 -6.08 -16.34
CA GLN A 13 13.43 -6.03 -14.98
C GLN A 13 14.53 -5.80 -13.94
N HIS A 14 15.68 -6.47 -14.08
CA HIS A 14 16.80 -6.29 -13.16
C HIS A 14 17.36 -4.85 -13.18
N ILE A 15 17.51 -4.25 -14.37
CA ILE A 15 17.94 -2.84 -14.50
C ILE A 15 16.96 -1.89 -13.82
N ARG A 16 15.64 -2.15 -13.92
CA ARG A 16 14.58 -1.31 -13.35
C ARG A 16 14.46 -1.43 -11.82
N GLN A 17 14.99 -2.48 -11.23
CA GLN A 17 14.89 -2.70 -9.77
C GLN A 17 15.67 -1.65 -8.99
N ILE A 18 16.86 -1.27 -9.46
CA ILE A 18 17.72 -0.27 -8.82
C ILE A 18 17.43 1.09 -9.44
N LYS A 19 16.87 2.00 -8.65
CA LYS A 19 16.47 3.33 -9.09
C LYS A 19 17.64 4.32 -8.94
N ASP A 20 17.81 5.18 -9.92
CA ASP A 20 18.71 6.33 -9.76
C ASP A 20 18.05 7.46 -8.94
N GLU A 21 18.81 8.51 -8.62
CA GLU A 21 18.32 9.59 -7.76
C GLU A 21 17.19 10.42 -8.42
N ASP A 22 17.15 10.52 -9.76
CA ASP A 22 16.05 11.21 -10.46
C ASP A 22 14.77 10.37 -10.39
N GLU A 23 14.86 9.05 -10.57
CA GLU A 23 13.75 8.11 -10.42
C GLU A 23 13.21 8.12 -8.99
N LEU A 24 14.10 8.04 -7.99
CA LEU A 24 13.73 8.11 -6.56
C LEU A 24 13.03 9.43 -6.23
N SER A 25 13.52 10.55 -6.74
CA SER A 25 12.90 11.87 -6.57
C SER A 25 11.48 11.94 -7.16
N ARG A 26 11.26 11.34 -8.33
CA ARG A 26 9.93 11.29 -8.97
C ARG A 26 8.95 10.43 -8.17
N ILE A 27 9.39 9.28 -7.66
CA ILE A 27 8.57 8.41 -6.81
C ILE A 27 8.23 9.11 -5.50
N ALA A 28 9.21 9.78 -4.87
CA ALA A 28 8.98 10.54 -3.64
C ALA A 28 7.96 11.67 -3.86
N GLU A 29 8.01 12.36 -4.99
CA GLU A 29 7.03 13.40 -5.34
C GLU A 29 5.63 12.80 -5.59
N ALA A 30 5.53 11.65 -6.26
CA ALA A 30 4.27 10.93 -6.41
C ALA A 30 3.68 10.54 -5.03
N CYS A 31 4.50 10.04 -4.11
CA CYS A 31 4.10 9.73 -2.73
C CYS A 31 3.65 10.98 -1.96
N ARG A 32 4.32 12.13 -2.13
CA ARG A 32 3.92 13.40 -1.53
C ARG A 32 2.53 13.83 -1.99
N ILE A 33 2.29 13.80 -3.31
CA ILE A 33 0.98 14.14 -3.89
C ILE A 33 -0.11 13.22 -3.33
N THR A 34 0.17 11.92 -3.25
CA THR A 34 -0.74 10.90 -2.72
C THR A 34 -1.09 11.17 -1.25
N GLY A 35 -0.07 11.38 -0.40
CA GLY A 35 -0.28 11.64 1.03
C GLY A 35 -1.08 12.90 1.31
N GLU A 36 -0.75 14.00 0.62
CA GLU A 36 -1.48 15.27 0.79
C GLU A 36 -2.93 15.20 0.28
N ALA A 37 -3.20 14.42 -0.79
CA ALA A 37 -4.56 14.19 -1.27
C ALA A 37 -5.41 13.47 -0.21
N PHE A 38 -4.82 12.50 0.50
CA PHE A 38 -5.50 11.84 1.61
C PHE A 38 -5.84 12.81 2.75
N GLU A 39 -4.89 13.63 3.18
CA GLU A 39 -5.11 14.58 4.26
C GLU A 39 -6.22 15.59 3.89
N ARG A 40 -6.25 16.08 2.65
CA ARG A 40 -7.31 16.97 2.15
C ARG A 40 -8.67 16.28 2.04
N LEU A 41 -8.71 14.94 1.86
CA LEU A 41 -9.95 14.18 1.82
C LEU A 41 -10.58 13.98 3.20
N LEU A 42 -9.81 13.91 4.28
CA LEU A 42 -10.31 13.54 5.62
C LEU A 42 -11.57 14.33 6.05
N PRO A 43 -11.67 15.67 5.88
CA PRO A 43 -12.87 16.43 6.25
C PRO A 43 -14.12 16.10 5.43
N GLU A 44 -13.94 15.43 4.28
CA GLU A 44 -15.02 15.09 3.35
C GLU A 44 -15.64 13.71 3.63
N ILE A 45 -15.00 12.91 4.51
CA ILE A 45 -15.48 11.60 4.91
C ILE A 45 -16.59 11.78 5.94
N LYS A 46 -17.83 11.60 5.49
CA LYS A 46 -19.04 11.82 6.30
C LYS A 46 -20.06 10.73 6.05
N GLU A 47 -20.94 10.49 7.01
CA GLU A 47 -22.05 9.56 6.86
C GLU A 47 -22.87 9.87 5.59
N GLY A 48 -23.20 8.81 4.84
CA GLY A 48 -24.00 8.91 3.61
C GLY A 48 -23.23 9.22 2.34
N VAL A 49 -21.92 9.57 2.41
CA VAL A 49 -21.09 9.69 1.21
C VAL A 49 -20.82 8.30 0.63
N THR A 50 -20.76 8.15 -0.69
CA THR A 50 -20.49 6.85 -1.33
C THR A 50 -18.99 6.63 -1.49
N GLU A 51 -18.57 5.34 -1.49
CA GLU A 51 -17.19 4.93 -1.80
C GLU A 51 -16.72 5.54 -3.12
N LYS A 52 -17.55 5.44 -4.17
CA LYS A 52 -17.27 6.01 -5.49
C LYS A 52 -17.04 7.53 -5.45
N LYS A 53 -17.81 8.25 -4.64
CA LYS A 53 -17.63 9.72 -4.52
C LYS A 53 -16.31 10.05 -3.84
N LEU A 54 -15.91 9.29 -2.82
CA LEU A 54 -14.63 9.46 -2.14
C LEU A 54 -13.46 9.14 -3.07
N ALA A 55 -13.54 8.05 -3.85
CA ALA A 55 -12.54 7.69 -4.85
C ALA A 55 -12.35 8.82 -5.88
N LEU A 56 -13.44 9.30 -6.48
CA LEU A 56 -13.39 10.39 -7.46
C LEU A 56 -12.81 11.69 -6.89
N LYS A 57 -13.05 11.98 -5.61
CA LYS A 57 -12.45 13.15 -4.93
C LYS A 57 -10.94 12.99 -4.78
N LEU A 58 -10.44 11.82 -4.36
CA LEU A 58 -9.00 11.51 -4.30
C LEU A 58 -8.34 11.65 -5.67
N GLU A 59 -8.92 11.04 -6.69
CA GLU A 59 -8.40 11.07 -8.05
C GLU A 59 -8.33 12.50 -8.59
N PHE A 60 -9.41 13.26 -8.43
CA PHE A 60 -9.44 14.67 -8.84
C PHE A 60 -8.42 15.51 -8.09
N ASP A 61 -8.29 15.30 -6.79
CA ASP A 61 -7.31 16.03 -5.96
C ASP A 61 -5.88 15.74 -6.41
N MET A 62 -5.49 14.47 -6.57
CA MET A 62 -4.16 14.11 -7.07
C MET A 62 -3.86 14.74 -8.42
N LEU A 63 -4.80 14.66 -9.39
CA LEU A 63 -4.63 15.21 -10.74
C LEU A 63 -4.50 16.73 -10.74
N THR A 64 -5.23 17.44 -9.88
CA THR A 64 -5.17 18.92 -9.80
C THR A 64 -3.95 19.42 -9.03
N HIS A 65 -3.27 18.56 -8.27
CA HIS A 65 -2.08 18.91 -7.49
C HIS A 65 -0.78 18.30 -8.03
N GLY A 66 -0.74 18.01 -9.33
CA GLY A 66 0.50 17.73 -10.05
C GLY A 66 0.69 16.29 -10.52
N ALA A 67 -0.21 15.36 -10.18
CA ALA A 67 -0.15 14.03 -10.77
C ALA A 67 -0.37 14.09 -12.29
N THR A 68 0.40 13.31 -13.02
CA THR A 68 0.25 13.14 -14.47
C THR A 68 -0.75 12.05 -14.84
N GLY A 69 -1.25 11.31 -13.86
CA GLY A 69 -2.21 10.22 -13.95
C GLY A 69 -2.38 9.53 -12.62
N LEU A 70 -3.16 8.46 -12.62
CA LEU A 70 -3.30 7.54 -11.49
C LEU A 70 -2.33 6.38 -11.68
N ALA A 71 -1.75 5.88 -10.60
CA ALA A 71 -0.87 4.71 -10.62
C ALA A 71 -1.65 3.43 -10.91
N PHE A 72 -2.86 3.34 -10.36
CA PHE A 72 -3.80 2.23 -10.52
C PHE A 72 -5.24 2.70 -10.23
N SER A 73 -6.21 1.79 -10.36
CA SER A 73 -7.61 2.08 -10.03
C SER A 73 -7.77 2.24 -8.52
N THR A 74 -8.20 3.42 -8.08
CA THR A 74 -8.39 3.74 -6.66
C THR A 74 -9.38 2.77 -5.99
N ILE A 75 -9.00 2.24 -4.84
CA ILE A 75 -9.85 1.44 -3.97
C ILE A 75 -10.35 2.33 -2.82
N VAL A 76 -11.66 2.34 -2.61
CA VAL A 76 -12.30 2.84 -1.39
C VAL A 76 -13.32 1.79 -0.97
N ALA A 77 -13.10 1.16 0.16
CA ALA A 77 -13.89 0.05 0.63
C ALA A 77 -14.34 0.26 2.08
N ALA A 78 -15.64 0.42 2.30
CA ALA A 78 -16.23 0.71 3.60
C ALA A 78 -17.04 -0.47 4.15
N GLY A 79 -17.04 -0.64 5.47
CA GLY A 79 -17.77 -1.71 6.15
C GLY A 79 -17.40 -3.09 5.59
N ALA A 80 -18.39 -3.89 5.20
CA ALA A 80 -18.17 -5.25 4.69
C ALA A 80 -17.34 -5.30 3.40
N ASN A 81 -17.40 -4.26 2.54
CA ASN A 81 -16.59 -4.19 1.33
C ASN A 81 -15.08 -4.15 1.66
N GLY A 82 -14.70 -3.56 2.80
CA GLY A 82 -13.31 -3.55 3.29
C GLY A 82 -12.72 -4.95 3.49
N SER A 83 -13.53 -5.99 3.57
CA SER A 83 -13.06 -7.38 3.64
C SER A 83 -12.56 -7.95 2.31
N LEU A 84 -12.69 -7.19 1.22
CA LEU A 84 -12.25 -7.54 -0.14
C LEU A 84 -10.96 -6.76 -0.44
N PRO A 85 -9.79 -7.39 -0.55
CA PRO A 85 -8.51 -6.70 -0.80
C PRO A 85 -8.51 -5.82 -2.05
N HIS A 86 -9.24 -6.24 -3.09
CA HIS A 86 -9.36 -5.56 -4.38
C HIS A 86 -10.80 -5.09 -4.65
N ALA A 87 -11.42 -4.48 -3.63
CA ALA A 87 -12.77 -3.94 -3.77
C ALA A 87 -12.81 -2.82 -4.82
N VAL A 88 -13.90 -2.77 -5.57
CA VAL A 88 -14.17 -1.67 -6.50
C VAL A 88 -15.13 -0.68 -5.83
N PRO A 89 -14.79 0.62 -5.77
CA PRO A 89 -15.64 1.63 -5.16
C PRO A 89 -17.03 1.68 -5.79
N GLY A 90 -18.08 1.48 -4.98
CA GLY A 90 -19.47 1.39 -5.40
C GLY A 90 -20.35 2.49 -4.83
N ASP A 91 -21.66 2.22 -4.88
CA ASP A 91 -22.69 3.10 -4.35
C ASP A 91 -22.97 2.86 -2.86
N TYR A 92 -22.17 2.02 -2.19
CA TYR A 92 -22.26 1.85 -0.75
C TYR A 92 -22.06 3.19 -0.05
N LYS A 93 -23.03 3.55 0.79
CA LYS A 93 -22.98 4.76 1.59
C LYS A 93 -22.33 4.48 2.92
N VAL A 94 -21.23 5.16 3.17
CA VAL A 94 -20.48 5.06 4.44
C VAL A 94 -21.40 5.39 5.63
N ARG A 95 -21.26 4.64 6.71
CA ARG A 95 -22.08 4.74 7.93
C ARG A 95 -21.23 4.94 9.17
N LEU A 96 -21.79 5.51 10.21
CA LEU A 96 -21.15 5.52 11.52
C LEU A 96 -20.87 4.09 11.99
N GLY A 97 -19.63 3.84 12.44
CA GLY A 97 -19.14 2.52 12.84
C GLY A 97 -18.41 1.77 11.72
N ASP A 98 -18.34 2.29 10.49
CA ASP A 98 -17.56 1.65 9.42
C ASP A 98 -16.06 1.89 9.58
N MET A 99 -15.28 0.85 9.28
CA MET A 99 -13.88 0.99 8.85
C MET A 99 -13.87 1.24 7.36
N ILE A 100 -13.02 2.16 6.91
CA ILE A 100 -12.90 2.55 5.49
C ILE A 100 -11.44 2.44 5.09
N THR A 101 -11.15 1.54 4.16
CA THR A 101 -9.82 1.37 3.57
C THR A 101 -9.76 2.15 2.27
N PHE A 102 -8.73 2.99 2.15
CA PHE A 102 -8.35 3.74 0.96
C PHE A 102 -7.02 3.19 0.46
N ASP A 103 -6.96 2.77 -0.79
CA ASP A 103 -5.75 2.30 -1.45
C ASP A 103 -5.67 2.96 -2.82
N PHE A 104 -4.66 3.80 -3.01
CA PHE A 104 -4.56 4.72 -4.13
C PHE A 104 -3.14 5.25 -4.30
N GLY A 105 -2.82 5.70 -5.50
CA GLY A 105 -1.51 6.25 -5.82
C GLY A 105 -1.55 7.23 -6.99
N ALA A 106 -0.79 8.32 -6.86
CA ALA A 106 -0.52 9.24 -7.95
C ALA A 106 0.53 8.65 -8.89
N LYS A 107 0.47 9.03 -10.16
CA LYS A 107 1.58 8.87 -11.10
C LYS A 107 2.19 10.24 -11.38
N TYR A 108 3.51 10.38 -11.20
CA TYR A 108 4.22 11.64 -11.44
C TYR A 108 5.39 11.42 -12.40
N LYS A 109 5.39 12.12 -13.54
CA LYS A 109 6.42 12.01 -14.59
C LYS A 109 6.78 10.55 -14.94
N GLY A 110 5.74 9.69 -15.04
CA GLY A 110 5.89 8.30 -15.43
C GLY A 110 6.08 7.31 -14.26
N TYR A 111 6.31 7.77 -13.02
CA TYR A 111 6.54 6.92 -11.84
C TYR A 111 5.33 6.87 -10.93
N CYS A 112 5.08 5.69 -10.36
CA CYS A 112 3.93 5.40 -9.52
C CYS A 112 4.24 5.63 -8.03
N ALA A 113 3.22 6.05 -7.28
CA ALA A 113 3.15 5.93 -5.83
C ALA A 113 2.12 4.87 -5.44
N ASP A 114 2.22 4.41 -4.21
CA ASP A 114 1.28 3.48 -3.59
C ASP A 114 1.07 3.85 -2.13
N MET A 115 -0.16 3.83 -1.65
CA MET A 115 -0.46 4.07 -0.26
C MET A 115 -1.82 3.51 0.15
N THR A 116 -1.82 2.71 1.20
CA THR A 116 -3.07 2.31 1.86
C THR A 116 -3.18 2.93 3.25
N ARG A 117 -4.35 3.48 3.55
CA ARG A 117 -4.77 3.90 4.89
C ARG A 117 -6.17 3.40 5.19
N THR A 118 -6.38 3.02 6.45
CA THR A 118 -7.70 2.65 6.95
C THR A 118 -8.09 3.62 8.07
N VAL A 119 -9.32 4.16 8.04
CA VAL A 119 -9.86 5.05 9.05
C VAL A 119 -11.19 4.51 9.58
N ALA A 120 -11.65 5.01 10.73
CA ALA A 120 -12.98 4.73 11.25
C ALA A 120 -13.87 5.97 11.13
N LEU A 121 -15.12 5.79 10.70
CA LEU A 121 -16.13 6.83 10.81
C LEU A 121 -16.98 6.60 12.07
N GLY A 122 -16.90 7.54 13.04
CA GLY A 122 -17.47 7.32 14.38
C GLY A 122 -16.69 6.30 15.18
N GLN A 123 -17.25 5.85 16.30
CA GLN A 123 -16.55 4.97 17.26
C GLN A 123 -16.38 3.55 16.73
N PRO A 124 -15.16 3.08 16.47
CA PRO A 124 -14.92 1.69 16.10
C PRO A 124 -15.12 0.75 17.30
N SER A 125 -15.55 -0.49 17.00
CA SER A 125 -15.67 -1.55 18.00
C SER A 125 -14.30 -1.98 18.55
N ASP A 126 -14.31 -2.73 19.68
CA ASP A 126 -13.08 -3.29 20.25
C ASP A 126 -12.41 -4.29 19.27
N GLU A 127 -13.21 -5.07 18.52
CA GLU A 127 -12.69 -5.95 17.45
C GLU A 127 -11.94 -5.14 16.38
N MET A 128 -12.51 -4.04 15.92
CA MET A 128 -11.89 -3.16 14.91
C MET A 128 -10.58 -2.55 15.42
N ARG A 129 -10.58 -2.05 16.65
CA ARG A 129 -9.36 -1.51 17.29
C ARG A 129 -8.26 -2.57 17.41
N LYS A 130 -8.63 -3.77 17.85
CA LYS A 130 -7.70 -4.90 17.99
C LYS A 130 -7.10 -5.29 16.62
N VAL A 131 -7.93 -5.45 15.59
CA VAL A 131 -7.48 -5.77 14.23
C VAL A 131 -6.55 -4.68 13.71
N TYR A 132 -6.94 -3.41 13.85
CA TYR A 132 -6.13 -2.27 13.42
C TYR A 132 -4.74 -2.26 14.08
N GLN A 133 -4.72 -2.42 15.41
CA GLN A 133 -3.45 -2.45 16.15
C GLN A 133 -2.58 -3.63 15.76
N THR A 134 -3.17 -4.80 15.48
CA THR A 134 -2.42 -5.96 14.99
C THR A 134 -1.78 -5.69 13.64
N VAL A 135 -2.52 -5.10 12.68
CA VAL A 135 -1.98 -4.74 11.36
C VAL A 135 -0.91 -3.65 11.49
N LEU A 136 -1.16 -2.62 12.29
CA LEU A 136 -0.21 -1.53 12.51
C LEU A 136 1.12 -2.06 13.08
N THR A 137 1.07 -2.93 14.09
CA THR A 137 2.29 -3.49 14.68
C THR A 137 3.01 -4.42 13.69
N ALA A 138 2.27 -5.25 12.95
CA ALA A 138 2.85 -6.11 11.91
C ALA A 138 3.57 -5.25 10.84
N GLN A 139 2.94 -4.17 10.39
CA GLN A 139 3.50 -3.24 9.41
C GLN A 139 4.77 -2.56 9.94
N GLN A 140 4.73 -2.03 11.15
CA GLN A 140 5.88 -1.36 11.76
C GLN A 140 7.06 -2.32 11.96
N THR A 141 6.80 -3.53 12.47
CA THR A 141 7.85 -4.52 12.73
C THR A 141 8.50 -5.01 11.45
N ALA A 142 7.71 -5.29 10.41
CA ALA A 142 8.25 -5.71 9.12
C ALA A 142 8.99 -4.56 8.42
N ARG A 143 8.42 -3.35 8.41
CA ARG A 143 9.05 -2.14 7.88
C ARG A 143 10.44 -1.88 8.48
N ASP A 144 10.56 -1.98 9.80
CA ASP A 144 11.82 -1.75 10.51
C ASP A 144 12.87 -2.83 10.22
N ALA A 145 12.45 -3.97 9.68
CA ALA A 145 13.34 -5.06 9.25
C ALA A 145 13.75 -4.98 7.77
N VAL A 146 13.07 -4.12 6.96
CA VAL A 146 13.42 -3.93 5.54
C VAL A 146 14.75 -3.21 5.42
N MET A 147 15.75 -3.86 4.82
CA MET A 147 17.06 -3.27 4.52
C MET A 147 17.77 -4.08 3.44
N ALA A 148 18.76 -3.49 2.79
CA ALA A 148 19.62 -4.19 1.87
C ALA A 148 20.30 -5.42 2.53
N GLY A 149 20.46 -6.50 1.78
CA GLY A 149 21.01 -7.78 2.26
C GLY A 149 19.99 -8.71 2.92
N LYS A 150 18.75 -8.31 3.13
CA LYS A 150 17.68 -9.18 3.67
C LYS A 150 16.97 -9.96 2.57
N CYS A 151 16.52 -11.17 2.91
CA CYS A 151 15.75 -12.01 2.00
C CYS A 151 14.26 -11.60 2.02
N CYS A 152 13.65 -11.44 0.87
CA CYS A 152 12.26 -11.00 0.73
C CYS A 152 11.26 -11.87 1.51
N LYS A 153 11.39 -13.21 1.45
CA LYS A 153 10.50 -14.11 2.19
C LYS A 153 10.64 -14.00 3.71
N ASP A 154 11.83 -13.66 4.21
CA ASP A 154 12.06 -13.54 5.64
C ASP A 154 11.39 -12.26 6.19
N ILE A 155 11.34 -11.20 5.37
CA ILE A 155 10.59 -9.97 5.70
C ILE A 155 9.07 -10.23 5.67
N ASP A 156 8.55 -10.96 4.66
CA ASP A 156 7.14 -11.35 4.64
C ASP A 156 6.76 -12.14 5.90
N ALA A 157 7.61 -13.09 6.31
CA ALA A 157 7.38 -13.92 7.48
C ALA A 157 7.21 -13.10 8.77
N ILE A 158 7.94 -12.00 8.94
CA ILE A 158 7.84 -11.15 10.14
C ILE A 158 6.40 -10.64 10.35
N ALA A 159 5.79 -10.06 9.32
CA ALA A 159 4.42 -9.57 9.42
C ALA A 159 3.40 -10.71 9.50
N ARG A 160 3.59 -11.73 8.68
CA ARG A 160 2.67 -12.86 8.57
C ARG A 160 2.59 -13.67 9.85
N ASP A 161 3.74 -14.04 10.43
CA ASP A 161 3.81 -14.81 11.67
C ASP A 161 3.24 -13.99 12.84
N TYR A 162 3.49 -12.68 12.87
CA TYR A 162 2.87 -11.80 13.87
C TYR A 162 1.35 -11.81 13.75
N ILE A 163 0.78 -11.62 12.56
CA ILE A 163 -0.66 -11.67 12.32
C ILE A 163 -1.25 -13.02 12.70
N TYR A 164 -0.60 -14.13 12.33
CA TYR A 164 -1.06 -15.48 12.59
C TYR A 164 -1.02 -15.81 14.09
N SER A 165 0.03 -15.40 14.80
CA SER A 165 0.15 -15.60 16.27
C SER A 165 -0.92 -14.85 17.07
N HIS A 166 -1.56 -13.82 16.47
CA HIS A 166 -2.65 -13.07 17.07
C HIS A 166 -4.05 -13.62 16.72
N GLY A 167 -4.13 -14.83 16.12
CA GLY A 167 -5.37 -15.54 15.83
C GLY A 167 -6.02 -15.18 14.50
N TYR A 168 -5.25 -14.58 13.57
CA TYR A 168 -5.74 -14.21 12.23
C TYR A 168 -5.12 -15.07 11.11
N GLU A 169 -4.84 -16.33 11.40
CA GLU A 169 -4.35 -17.28 10.39
C GLU A 169 -5.31 -17.35 9.18
N GLY A 170 -4.73 -17.30 7.97
CA GLY A 170 -5.49 -17.28 6.72
C GLY A 170 -6.25 -15.96 6.43
N ARG A 171 -6.10 -14.92 7.25
CA ARG A 171 -6.75 -13.62 7.05
C ARG A 171 -5.85 -12.59 6.37
N PHE A 172 -4.60 -12.93 6.13
CA PHE A 172 -3.65 -12.17 5.32
C PHE A 172 -3.31 -12.99 4.07
N GLY A 173 -4.03 -12.73 2.97
CA GLY A 173 -4.09 -13.60 1.80
C GLY A 173 -3.21 -13.18 0.61
N HIS A 174 -2.38 -12.13 0.74
CA HIS A 174 -1.47 -11.65 -0.31
C HIS A 174 -0.02 -11.55 0.19
N GLY A 175 0.91 -11.16 -0.67
CA GLY A 175 2.30 -10.86 -0.27
C GLY A 175 2.36 -9.62 0.61
N LEU A 176 3.44 -9.48 1.37
CA LEU A 176 3.64 -8.32 2.24
C LEU A 176 3.87 -7.03 1.47
N GLY A 177 4.38 -7.11 0.23
CA GLY A 177 4.64 -5.93 -0.59
C GLY A 177 5.36 -6.26 -1.89
N HIS A 178 5.70 -5.22 -2.62
CA HIS A 178 6.34 -5.28 -3.94
C HIS A 178 7.17 -4.03 -4.21
N SER A 179 8.00 -4.07 -5.24
CA SER A 179 8.65 -2.87 -5.74
C SER A 179 7.68 -2.02 -6.56
N VAL A 180 7.94 -0.72 -6.60
CA VAL A 180 7.19 0.28 -7.37
C VAL A 180 8.16 1.07 -8.24
N GLY A 181 7.72 1.48 -9.42
CA GLY A 181 8.53 2.29 -10.33
C GLY A 181 7.69 2.89 -11.45
N ILE A 182 8.02 2.58 -12.70
CA ILE A 182 7.23 2.96 -13.88
C ILE A 182 5.90 2.20 -13.89
N ASP A 183 5.95 0.93 -13.48
CA ASP A 183 4.78 0.11 -13.22
C ASP A 183 4.46 0.09 -11.72
N ILE A 184 3.17 -0.08 -11.40
CA ILE A 184 2.77 -0.15 -10.00
C ILE A 184 3.31 -1.41 -9.31
N HIS A 185 3.36 -2.52 -10.01
CA HIS A 185 3.90 -3.77 -9.52
C HIS A 185 5.19 -4.12 -10.27
N GLU A 186 6.32 -3.98 -9.58
CA GLU A 186 7.64 -4.39 -10.07
C GLU A 186 8.24 -5.46 -9.15
N GLU A 187 9.32 -6.09 -9.62
CA GLU A 187 10.14 -7.00 -8.78
C GLU A 187 11.21 -6.20 -8.01
N PRO A 188 11.67 -6.72 -6.84
CA PRO A 188 11.22 -7.95 -6.19
C PRO A 188 9.91 -7.78 -5.42
N ARG A 189 9.33 -8.92 -4.96
CA ARG A 189 8.15 -8.95 -4.11
C ARG A 189 8.50 -9.44 -2.72
N LEU A 190 7.94 -8.81 -1.68
CA LEU A 190 7.97 -9.38 -0.33
C LEU A 190 6.85 -10.42 -0.23
N SER A 191 7.19 -11.70 -0.35
CA SER A 191 6.22 -12.79 -0.34
C SER A 191 6.85 -14.10 0.15
N MET A 192 6.02 -15.03 0.59
CA MET A 192 6.45 -16.35 1.10
C MET A 192 7.35 -17.13 0.15
N THR A 193 7.28 -16.88 -1.16
CA THR A 193 7.99 -17.64 -2.19
C THR A 193 9.19 -16.91 -2.79
N CYS A 194 9.37 -15.61 -2.52
CA CYS A 194 10.46 -14.83 -3.09
C CYS A 194 11.74 -14.96 -2.29
N SER A 195 12.76 -15.58 -2.89
CA SER A 195 14.09 -15.74 -2.28
C SER A 195 15.10 -14.65 -2.70
N ALA A 196 14.67 -13.59 -3.39
CA ALA A 196 15.53 -12.48 -3.76
C ALA A 196 16.09 -11.79 -2.53
N ILE A 197 17.32 -11.28 -2.66
CA ILE A 197 17.96 -10.46 -1.64
C ILE A 197 17.76 -9.00 -2.01
N LEU A 198 17.29 -8.22 -1.06
CA LEU A 198 17.08 -6.79 -1.22
C LEU A 198 18.39 -6.03 -1.41
N GLU A 199 18.36 -5.03 -2.29
CA GLU A 199 19.51 -4.21 -2.64
C GLU A 199 19.26 -2.72 -2.38
N GLU A 200 20.33 -1.96 -2.22
CA GLU A 200 20.27 -0.50 -2.07
C GLU A 200 19.58 0.16 -3.28
N ASN A 201 18.84 1.24 -3.05
CA ASN A 201 18.05 1.99 -4.03
C ASN A 201 16.91 1.20 -4.69
N GLN A 202 16.56 0.03 -4.17
CA GLN A 202 15.26 -0.56 -4.46
C GLN A 202 14.16 0.21 -3.72
N ILE A 203 12.97 0.21 -4.31
CA ILE A 203 11.74 0.70 -3.68
C ILE A 203 10.93 -0.51 -3.24
N MET A 204 10.38 -0.45 -2.02
CA MET A 204 9.51 -1.52 -1.51
C MET A 204 8.25 -0.94 -0.86
N THR A 205 7.10 -1.58 -1.09
CA THR A 205 5.92 -1.40 -0.24
C THR A 205 5.97 -2.35 0.96
N VAL A 206 5.32 -1.98 2.06
CA VAL A 206 5.04 -2.88 3.19
C VAL A 206 3.58 -2.66 3.59
N GLU A 207 2.72 -3.61 3.23
CA GLU A 207 1.27 -3.47 3.21
C GLU A 207 0.50 -4.65 3.84
N PRO A 208 0.81 -5.10 5.04
CA PRO A 208 0.04 -6.18 5.62
C PRO A 208 -1.42 -5.80 5.79
N GLY A 209 -2.31 -6.80 5.70
CA GLY A 209 -3.74 -6.60 5.91
C GLY A 209 -4.40 -7.78 6.61
N ILE A 210 -5.49 -7.51 7.31
CA ILE A 210 -6.39 -8.51 7.89
C ILE A 210 -7.78 -8.27 7.31
N TYR A 211 -8.34 -9.31 6.69
CA TYR A 211 -9.64 -9.25 6.02
C TYR A 211 -10.61 -10.23 6.69
N LEU A 212 -11.69 -9.71 7.27
CA LEU A 212 -12.72 -10.49 7.95
C LEU A 212 -13.97 -10.56 7.06
N PRO A 213 -14.18 -11.65 6.32
CA PRO A 213 -15.25 -11.75 5.31
C PRO A 213 -16.62 -11.34 5.85
N GLY A 214 -17.30 -10.43 5.15
CA GLY A 214 -18.61 -9.93 5.50
C GLY A 214 -18.66 -8.96 6.69
N LYS A 215 -17.49 -8.63 7.27
CA LYS A 215 -17.40 -7.67 8.38
C LYS A 215 -16.67 -6.39 7.95
N PHE A 216 -15.35 -6.44 7.84
CA PHE A 216 -14.47 -5.33 7.47
C PHE A 216 -13.06 -5.83 7.16
N GLY A 217 -12.20 -4.97 6.69
CA GLY A 217 -10.76 -5.21 6.57
C GLY A 217 -9.95 -4.01 7.03
N VAL A 218 -8.66 -4.25 7.27
CA VAL A 218 -7.66 -3.23 7.59
C VAL A 218 -6.42 -3.53 6.78
N ARG A 219 -5.90 -2.56 6.04
CA ARG A 219 -4.59 -2.54 5.41
C ARG A 219 -3.91 -1.22 5.72
N ILE A 220 -2.62 -1.28 6.03
CA ILE A 220 -1.77 -0.11 6.27
C ILE A 220 -0.50 -0.31 5.48
N GLU A 221 -0.14 0.65 4.67
CA GLU A 221 0.94 0.57 3.70
C GLU A 221 1.82 1.80 3.69
N ASP A 222 3.11 1.58 3.55
CA ASP A 222 4.09 2.61 3.22
C ASP A 222 4.97 2.17 2.07
N VAL A 223 5.41 3.14 1.28
CA VAL A 223 6.51 3.01 0.31
C VAL A 223 7.80 3.51 0.96
N MET A 224 8.87 2.77 0.73
CA MET A 224 10.18 3.12 1.26
C MET A 224 11.29 2.91 0.24
N ILE A 225 12.35 3.69 0.38
CA ILE A 225 13.61 3.57 -0.37
C ILE A 225 14.60 2.79 0.50
N LEU A 226 15.21 1.74 -0.03
CA LEU A 226 16.28 1.03 0.66
C LEU A 226 17.57 1.84 0.62
N ARG A 227 18.16 2.06 1.79
CA ARG A 227 19.44 2.76 1.97
C ARG A 227 20.44 1.83 2.65
N PRO A 228 21.76 2.14 2.67
CA PRO A 228 22.77 1.31 3.28
C PRO A 228 22.50 0.96 4.76
N ASP A 229 21.91 1.91 5.50
CA ASP A 229 21.71 1.81 6.96
C ASP A 229 20.24 1.50 7.34
N GLY A 230 19.39 1.11 6.38
CA GLY A 230 17.98 0.79 6.63
C GLY A 230 17.06 1.17 5.48
N ALA A 231 15.86 1.66 5.79
CA ALA A 231 14.90 2.11 4.78
C ALA A 231 14.34 3.49 5.11
N GLU A 232 14.29 4.36 4.11
CA GLU A 232 13.71 5.70 4.19
C GLU A 232 12.23 5.64 3.78
N ILE A 233 11.32 5.98 4.70
CA ILE A 233 9.88 6.01 4.41
C ILE A 233 9.57 7.31 3.65
N ILE A 234 8.96 7.18 2.48
CA ILE A 234 8.61 8.33 1.62
C ILE A 234 7.10 8.63 1.58
N THR A 235 6.24 7.74 2.11
CA THR A 235 4.83 8.05 2.40
C THR A 235 4.70 8.75 3.75
N ARG A 236 3.96 9.87 3.83
CA ARG A 236 3.94 10.74 5.02
C ARG A 236 2.58 10.89 5.71
N ALA A 237 1.53 10.21 5.24
CA ALA A 237 0.22 10.26 5.87
C ALA A 237 0.21 9.53 7.24
N PRO A 238 -0.57 10.01 8.23
CA PRO A 238 -0.69 9.37 9.54
C PRO A 238 -1.08 7.89 9.44
N LYS A 239 -0.53 7.06 10.34
CA LYS A 239 -0.80 5.61 10.41
C LYS A 239 -1.57 5.19 11.65
N GLU A 240 -1.69 6.05 12.64
CA GLU A 240 -2.57 5.82 13.79
C GLU A 240 -4.01 5.77 13.33
N LEU A 241 -4.86 5.04 14.08
CA LEU A 241 -6.29 4.95 13.77
C LEU A 241 -6.95 6.34 13.91
N LEU A 242 -7.23 6.95 12.77
CA LEU A 242 -8.03 8.17 12.73
C LEU A 242 -9.50 7.80 12.91
N VAL A 243 -10.15 8.46 13.87
CA VAL A 243 -11.59 8.36 14.14
C VAL A 243 -12.21 9.68 13.73
N LEU A 244 -13.01 9.66 12.69
CA LEU A 244 -13.62 10.82 12.04
C LEU A 244 -15.07 11.02 12.49
#